data_8b18d5d6f61bd46ad4b0cb7891e4f627
#
_entry.id   8b18d5d6f61bd46ad4b0cb7891e4f627
#
_cell.length_a   1.000
_cell.length_b   1.000
_cell.length_c   1.000
_cell.angle_alpha   90.00
_cell.angle_beta   90.00
_cell.angle_gamma   90.00
#
_symmetry.space_group_name_H-M   'P 1'
#
loop_
_entity.id
_entity.type
_entity.pdbx_description
1 polymer ?
#
loop_
_entity_poly.entity_id
_entity_poly.type
_entity_poly.pdbx_seq_one_letter_code
_entity_poly.pdbx_strand_id
1 'polypeptide(L)'
;MKRIVLTGGGTAGHVTPCIALLPELMKEGYDIQYIGSYNGIERKLIEEYNIPYHGISSGKLRRYFDPKNFSDPFKVMKGFMEACKLLKLLKPDIIFSKGGFVTVPVVLAAKKYKIPVIIHESDMTPGLANKIAIPYAKKVCANFPETIKYLPAEKAVLTGTPIRKELFAGNNIRGLDFCGFSANKAVILVIGGSSGSKAMNELIRGMLPTLLREYQVIHLCGKGNLDEKLNGLAGYVQFEYSKNELNDLFAAADLVISRAGANAICELLALRKPNILIPLPQGSSRGDQILNAESFEHQGFSYVLNEGSLSVADLLQAISTVMSSRQSYISTMTKSKLNNSIEAIVQLIKETQG
;
A
#
# COMPACT_ATOMS: atom_id res chain seq x y z
N MET A 1 28.15 -0.75 14.35
CA MET A 1 26.71 -0.49 14.17
C MET A 1 26.37 -0.89 12.74
N LYS A 2 25.41 -1.76 12.55
CA LYS A 2 25.00 -2.20 11.20
C LYS A 2 24.21 -1.07 10.54
N ARG A 3 24.49 -0.80 9.27
CA ARG A 3 23.82 0.25 8.51
C ARG A 3 22.95 -0.32 7.40
N ILE A 4 21.71 0.13 7.32
CA ILE A 4 20.79 -0.21 6.24
C ILE A 4 20.41 1.04 5.45
N VAL A 5 20.35 0.92 4.13
CA VAL A 5 19.72 1.92 3.27
C VAL A 5 18.35 1.40 2.85
N LEU A 6 17.31 2.17 3.14
CA LEU A 6 15.98 1.99 2.59
C LEU A 6 15.82 2.85 1.34
N THR A 7 15.13 2.33 0.33
CA THR A 7 14.85 3.09 -0.89
C THR A 7 13.50 2.72 -1.48
N GLY A 8 12.77 3.71 -1.91
CA GLY A 8 11.45 3.59 -2.53
C GLY A 8 10.93 4.97 -2.88
N GLY A 9 10.03 5.10 -3.83
CA GLY A 9 9.50 6.43 -4.13
C GLY A 9 8.57 6.49 -5.33
N GLY A 10 8.16 7.73 -5.62
CA GLY A 10 7.21 8.04 -6.67
C GLY A 10 5.74 7.98 -6.23
N THR A 11 5.40 7.15 -5.25
CA THR A 11 4.06 7.07 -4.63
C THR A 11 4.20 6.74 -3.14
N ALA A 12 3.19 7.10 -2.34
CA ALA A 12 3.14 6.73 -0.91
C ALA A 12 3.22 5.20 -0.72
N GLY A 13 2.66 4.42 -1.65
CA GLY A 13 2.68 2.95 -1.61
C GLY A 13 4.08 2.33 -1.64
N HIS A 14 5.09 3.03 -2.19
CA HIS A 14 6.48 2.59 -2.15
C HIS A 14 7.24 3.08 -0.91
N VAL A 15 6.64 3.93 -0.09
CA VAL A 15 7.27 4.53 1.09
C VAL A 15 6.73 3.94 2.39
N THR A 16 5.41 3.84 2.49
CA THR A 16 4.71 3.37 3.70
C THR A 16 5.23 2.02 4.23
N PRO A 17 5.52 1.00 3.39
CA PRO A 17 6.09 -0.24 3.88
C PRO A 17 7.53 -0.11 4.41
N CYS A 18 8.32 0.84 3.88
CA CYS A 18 9.63 1.16 4.47
C CYS A 18 9.46 1.79 5.85
N ILE A 19 8.49 2.69 6.01
CA ILE A 19 8.15 3.30 7.31
C ILE A 19 7.71 2.23 8.32
N ALA A 20 6.91 1.26 7.89
CA ALA A 20 6.46 0.17 8.75
C ALA A 20 7.61 -0.70 9.32
N LEU A 21 8.75 -0.76 8.64
CA LEU A 21 9.93 -1.49 9.10
C LEU A 21 10.77 -0.69 10.12
N LEU A 22 10.65 0.65 10.18
CA LEU A 22 11.53 1.51 10.99
C LEU A 22 11.59 1.11 12.46
N PRO A 23 10.45 0.89 13.17
CA PRO A 23 10.50 0.57 14.60
C PRO A 23 11.27 -0.70 14.91
N GLU A 24 11.11 -1.75 14.08
CA GLU A 24 11.77 -3.03 14.32
C GLU A 24 13.25 -2.97 13.91
N LEU A 25 13.60 -2.25 12.83
CA LEU A 25 14.99 -2.03 12.44
C LEU A 25 15.76 -1.18 13.49
N MET A 26 15.13 -0.17 14.08
CA MET A 26 15.69 0.62 15.18
C MET A 26 15.94 -0.25 16.42
N LYS A 27 14.98 -1.10 16.78
CA LYS A 27 15.09 -2.04 17.89
C LYS A 27 16.24 -3.03 17.69
N GLU A 28 16.48 -3.47 16.45
CA GLU A 28 17.60 -4.33 16.08
C GLU A 28 18.95 -3.57 15.99
N GLY A 29 18.98 -2.27 16.29
CA GLY A 29 20.18 -1.43 16.36
C GLY A 29 20.75 -1.00 15.01
N TYR A 30 19.93 -0.94 13.95
CA TYR A 30 20.37 -0.44 12.64
C TYR A 30 20.53 1.10 12.63
N ASP A 31 21.60 1.57 12.02
CA ASP A 31 21.73 2.94 11.50
C ASP A 31 20.97 2.99 10.16
N ILE A 32 19.81 3.63 10.16
CA ILE A 32 18.89 3.65 9.01
C ILE A 32 19.12 4.92 8.20
N GLN A 33 19.33 4.76 6.90
CA GLN A 33 19.48 5.85 5.94
C GLN A 33 18.44 5.68 4.83
N TYR A 34 17.92 6.75 4.26
CA TYR A 34 16.96 6.68 3.16
C TYR A 34 17.49 7.35 1.91
N ILE A 35 17.41 6.67 0.76
CA ILE A 35 17.71 7.25 -0.55
C ILE A 35 16.43 7.32 -1.37
N GLY A 36 16.06 8.54 -1.80
CA GLY A 36 14.88 8.82 -2.62
C GLY A 36 15.12 9.92 -3.63
N SER A 37 14.09 10.38 -4.32
CA SER A 37 14.22 11.50 -5.27
C SER A 37 14.27 12.86 -4.56
N TYR A 38 14.87 13.86 -5.18
CA TYR A 38 15.00 15.21 -4.58
C TYR A 38 13.67 15.82 -4.15
N ASN A 39 12.63 15.65 -4.97
CA ASN A 39 11.33 16.32 -4.81
C ASN A 39 10.15 15.33 -4.78
N GLY A 40 10.37 14.07 -4.43
CA GLY A 40 9.31 13.07 -4.33
C GLY A 40 8.50 13.19 -3.05
N ILE A 41 7.31 12.57 -3.04
CA ILE A 41 6.46 12.47 -1.86
C ILE A 41 7.19 11.73 -0.71
N GLU A 42 8.10 10.83 -1.05
CA GLU A 42 8.91 10.05 -0.11
C GLU A 42 9.72 10.95 0.83
N ARG A 43 10.19 12.10 0.37
CA ARG A 43 10.95 13.02 1.18
C ARG A 43 10.15 13.52 2.39
N LYS A 44 8.95 14.06 2.14
CA LYS A 44 8.08 14.54 3.23
C LYS A 44 7.73 13.43 4.21
N LEU A 45 7.41 12.24 3.70
CA LEU A 45 7.00 11.12 4.53
C LEU A 45 8.12 10.60 5.44
N ILE A 46 9.37 10.60 4.95
CA ILE A 46 10.51 10.09 5.72
C ILE A 46 11.05 11.13 6.70
N GLU A 47 11.05 12.42 6.32
CA GLU A 47 11.47 13.51 7.21
C GLU A 47 10.63 13.57 8.51
N GLU A 48 9.35 13.14 8.47
CA GLU A 48 8.50 13.05 9.67
C GLU A 48 9.04 12.05 10.72
N TYR A 49 9.90 11.10 10.33
CA TYR A 49 10.47 10.06 11.21
C TYR A 49 11.93 10.36 11.63
N ASN A 50 12.45 11.55 11.31
CA ASN A 50 13.85 11.95 11.60
C ASN A 50 14.90 10.99 11.04
N ILE A 51 14.61 10.30 9.94
CA ILE A 51 15.57 9.45 9.23
C ILE A 51 16.40 10.31 8.25
N PRO A 52 17.73 10.19 8.24
CA PRO A 52 18.58 10.89 7.29
C PRO A 52 18.16 10.57 5.84
N TYR A 53 17.79 11.62 5.10
CA TYR A 53 17.30 11.52 3.73
C TYR A 53 18.33 12.03 2.72
N HIS A 54 18.60 11.23 1.69
CA HIS A 54 19.55 11.55 0.63
C HIS A 54 18.81 11.57 -0.72
N GLY A 55 18.73 12.76 -1.32
CA GLY A 55 18.11 12.94 -2.64
C GLY A 55 19.04 12.52 -3.78
N ILE A 56 18.49 11.85 -4.79
CA ILE A 56 19.15 11.58 -6.06
C ILE A 56 18.25 11.96 -7.25
N SER A 57 18.86 12.14 -8.40
CA SER A 57 18.16 12.31 -9.67
C SER A 57 17.45 11.00 -10.04
N SER A 58 16.20 11.09 -10.48
CA SER A 58 15.43 9.94 -10.96
C SER A 58 14.70 10.31 -12.25
N GLY A 59 14.73 9.41 -13.25
CA GLY A 59 13.93 9.50 -14.45
C GLY A 59 12.70 8.60 -14.33
N LYS A 60 11.56 9.00 -14.93
CA LYS A 60 10.40 8.13 -15.08
C LYS A 60 10.42 7.55 -16.48
N LEU A 61 10.72 6.27 -16.66
CA LEU A 61 10.51 5.58 -17.93
C LEU A 61 9.00 5.45 -18.16
N ARG A 62 8.45 6.38 -18.96
CA ARG A 62 7.04 6.38 -19.34
C ARG A 62 6.83 5.43 -20.52
N ARG A 63 5.76 4.66 -20.47
CA ARG A 63 5.42 3.70 -21.54
C ARG A 63 4.81 4.35 -22.79
N TYR A 64 4.37 5.61 -22.69
CA TYR A 64 3.84 6.39 -23.81
C TYR A 64 4.87 7.41 -24.29
N PHE A 65 4.71 7.86 -25.53
CA PHE A 65 5.60 8.85 -26.13
C PHE A 65 5.46 10.19 -25.40
N ASP A 66 6.50 10.58 -24.66
CA ASP A 66 6.59 11.84 -23.93
C ASP A 66 7.98 12.43 -24.25
N PRO A 67 8.10 13.70 -24.66
CA PRO A 67 9.38 14.35 -24.91
C PRO A 67 10.38 14.23 -23.76
N LYS A 68 9.86 14.10 -22.51
CA LYS A 68 10.69 13.86 -21.32
C LYS A 68 11.38 12.49 -21.31
N ASN A 69 10.93 11.54 -22.12
CA ASN A 69 11.63 10.26 -22.29
C ASN A 69 13.05 10.41 -22.85
N PHE A 70 13.34 11.50 -23.59
CA PHE A 70 14.69 11.79 -24.08
C PHE A 70 15.63 12.32 -22.98
N SER A 71 15.11 13.02 -21.96
CA SER A 71 15.90 13.53 -20.82
C SER A 71 16.04 12.50 -19.68
N ASP A 72 15.14 11.53 -19.59
CA ASP A 72 15.08 10.59 -18.48
C ASP A 72 16.29 9.62 -18.43
N PRO A 73 16.89 9.12 -19.54
CA PRO A 73 18.14 8.35 -19.49
C PRO A 73 19.30 9.11 -18.86
N PHE A 74 19.44 10.42 -19.16
CA PHE A 74 20.48 11.28 -18.56
C PHE A 74 20.24 11.46 -17.05
N LYS A 75 18.97 11.60 -16.62
CA LYS A 75 18.63 11.67 -15.19
C LYS A 75 18.93 10.35 -14.48
N VAL A 76 18.66 9.20 -15.11
CA VAL A 76 19.00 7.88 -14.56
C VAL A 76 20.51 7.73 -14.43
N MET A 77 21.29 8.13 -15.45
CA MET A 77 22.75 8.09 -15.37
C MET A 77 23.30 9.02 -14.29
N LYS A 78 22.76 10.25 -14.19
CA LYS A 78 23.12 11.18 -13.10
C LYS A 78 22.77 10.56 -11.74
N GLY A 79 21.56 10.02 -11.56
CA GLY A 79 21.14 9.36 -10.35
C GLY A 79 22.03 8.16 -9.97
N PHE A 80 22.51 7.41 -10.96
CA PHE A 80 23.46 6.31 -10.75
C PHE A 80 24.81 6.85 -10.21
N MET A 81 25.35 7.94 -10.77
CA MET A 81 26.58 8.55 -10.26
C MET A 81 26.41 9.10 -8.84
N GLU A 82 25.26 9.73 -8.56
CA GLU A 82 24.91 10.23 -7.22
C GLU A 82 24.77 9.08 -6.22
N ALA A 83 24.06 8.01 -6.60
CA ALA A 83 23.93 6.79 -5.78
C ALA A 83 25.30 6.14 -5.50
N CYS A 84 26.19 6.07 -6.50
CA CYS A 84 27.56 5.59 -6.31
C CYS A 84 28.33 6.40 -5.26
N LYS A 85 28.24 7.74 -5.30
CA LYS A 85 28.88 8.61 -4.31
C LYS A 85 28.32 8.37 -2.91
N LEU A 86 26.99 8.31 -2.79
CA LEU A 86 26.30 8.08 -1.52
C LEU A 86 26.66 6.70 -0.93
N LEU A 87 26.59 5.63 -1.70
CA LEU A 87 26.89 4.28 -1.20
C LEU A 87 28.38 4.14 -0.81
N LYS A 88 29.30 4.82 -1.51
CA LYS A 88 30.72 4.89 -1.11
C LYS A 88 30.92 5.62 0.22
N LEU A 89 30.14 6.67 0.49
CA LEU A 89 30.17 7.44 1.72
C LEU A 89 29.51 6.69 2.88
N LEU A 90 28.27 6.21 2.65
CA LEU A 90 27.44 5.57 3.67
C LEU A 90 27.93 4.17 4.04
N LYS A 91 28.52 3.44 3.09
CA LYS A 91 29.00 2.05 3.26
C LYS A 91 27.96 1.16 3.95
N PRO A 92 26.71 1.05 3.41
CA PRO A 92 25.70 0.24 4.06
C PRO A 92 26.03 -1.25 3.95
N ASP A 93 25.64 -2.01 4.97
CA ASP A 93 25.76 -3.47 4.98
C ASP A 93 24.72 -4.14 4.10
N ILE A 94 23.56 -3.48 3.92
CA ILE A 94 22.44 -3.99 3.11
C ILE A 94 21.56 -2.85 2.60
N ILE A 95 20.87 -3.11 1.50
CA ILE A 95 19.84 -2.21 0.95
C ILE A 95 18.50 -2.96 0.88
N PHE A 96 17.43 -2.32 1.36
CA PHE A 96 16.06 -2.74 1.15
C PHE A 96 15.37 -1.80 0.15
N SER A 97 14.91 -2.35 -0.97
CA SER A 97 14.28 -1.61 -2.08
C SER A 97 12.80 -1.95 -2.19
N LYS A 98 11.93 -0.96 -1.98
CA LYS A 98 10.47 -1.13 -2.13
C LYS A 98 9.98 -0.90 -3.57
N GLY A 99 10.87 -0.47 -4.46
CA GLY A 99 10.52 -0.19 -5.85
C GLY A 99 10.25 1.28 -6.15
N GLY A 100 9.78 1.53 -7.37
CA GLY A 100 9.72 2.87 -7.95
C GLY A 100 11.02 3.21 -8.71
N PHE A 101 10.93 4.13 -9.69
CA PHE A 101 12.06 4.37 -10.60
C PHE A 101 13.32 4.91 -9.93
N VAL A 102 13.19 5.57 -8.78
CA VAL A 102 14.33 6.07 -7.99
C VAL A 102 15.21 4.94 -7.45
N THR A 103 14.68 3.73 -7.29
CA THR A 103 15.44 2.61 -6.74
C THR A 103 16.38 1.96 -7.76
N VAL A 104 16.09 2.09 -9.06
CA VAL A 104 16.92 1.47 -10.11
C VAL A 104 18.38 1.93 -10.05
N PRO A 105 18.70 3.25 -10.05
CA PRO A 105 20.08 3.70 -9.91
C PRO A 105 20.74 3.24 -8.60
N VAL A 106 19.97 3.14 -7.50
CA VAL A 106 20.51 2.66 -6.20
C VAL A 106 20.90 1.19 -6.27
N VAL A 107 20.04 0.33 -6.82
CA VAL A 107 20.31 -1.11 -6.97
C VAL A 107 21.48 -1.36 -7.92
N LEU A 108 21.58 -0.62 -9.01
CA LEU A 108 22.73 -0.72 -9.93
C LEU A 108 24.04 -0.29 -9.27
N ALA A 109 24.02 0.77 -8.47
CA ALA A 109 25.19 1.23 -7.69
C ALA A 109 25.56 0.20 -6.61
N ALA A 110 24.57 -0.42 -5.95
CA ALA A 110 24.81 -1.49 -4.98
C ALA A 110 25.55 -2.68 -5.60
N LYS A 111 25.17 -3.11 -6.82
CA LYS A 111 25.92 -4.15 -7.56
C LYS A 111 27.40 -3.79 -7.72
N LYS A 112 27.70 -2.54 -8.10
CA LYS A 112 29.09 -2.08 -8.27
C LYS A 112 29.93 -2.23 -7.01
N TYR A 113 29.32 -1.98 -5.84
CA TYR A 113 30.00 -2.07 -4.54
C TYR A 113 29.80 -3.40 -3.82
N LYS A 114 29.13 -4.39 -4.49
CA LYS A 114 28.83 -5.72 -3.93
C LYS A 114 27.99 -5.67 -2.66
N ILE A 115 27.18 -4.61 -2.50
CA ILE A 115 26.27 -4.47 -1.36
C ILE A 115 25.03 -5.35 -1.62
N PRO A 116 24.65 -6.23 -0.69
CA PRO A 116 23.47 -7.07 -0.86
C PRO A 116 22.18 -6.22 -0.91
N VAL A 117 21.24 -6.62 -1.78
CA VAL A 117 19.96 -5.94 -1.96
C VAL A 117 18.83 -6.93 -1.78
N ILE A 118 17.85 -6.55 -0.97
CA ILE A 118 16.53 -7.18 -0.92
C ILE A 118 15.54 -6.27 -1.61
N ILE A 119 14.74 -6.82 -2.52
CA ILE A 119 13.65 -6.10 -3.21
C ILE A 119 12.32 -6.57 -2.64
N HIS A 120 11.35 -5.68 -2.56
CA HIS A 120 9.97 -6.04 -2.25
C HIS A 120 9.06 -5.66 -3.42
N GLU A 121 8.32 -6.65 -3.94
CA GLU A 121 7.29 -6.46 -4.95
C GLU A 121 5.91 -6.45 -4.30
N SER A 122 5.13 -5.40 -4.56
CA SER A 122 3.80 -5.25 -3.99
C SER A 122 2.70 -5.80 -4.87
N ASP A 123 2.85 -5.65 -6.19
CA ASP A 123 1.81 -6.02 -7.14
C ASP A 123 1.93 -7.48 -7.54
N MET A 124 0.84 -8.03 -8.10
CA MET A 124 0.80 -9.41 -8.60
C MET A 124 1.89 -9.69 -9.64
N THR A 125 2.14 -8.73 -10.53
CA THR A 125 3.18 -8.83 -11.54
C THR A 125 4.29 -7.81 -11.29
N PRO A 126 5.58 -8.22 -11.37
CA PRO A 126 6.68 -7.30 -11.11
C PRO A 126 6.63 -6.05 -11.98
N GLY A 127 6.69 -4.88 -11.32
CA GLY A 127 6.77 -3.59 -11.99
C GLY A 127 8.08 -3.42 -12.78
N LEU A 128 8.11 -2.51 -13.77
CA LEU A 128 9.30 -2.33 -14.63
C LEU A 128 10.57 -2.02 -13.82
N ALA A 129 10.49 -1.18 -12.80
CA ALA A 129 11.64 -0.87 -11.94
C ALA A 129 12.18 -2.14 -11.26
N ASN A 130 11.30 -2.97 -10.70
CA ASN A 130 11.68 -4.22 -10.06
C ASN A 130 12.17 -5.25 -11.09
N LYS A 131 11.56 -5.35 -12.30
CA LYS A 131 12.08 -6.23 -13.37
C LYS A 131 13.54 -5.92 -13.72
N ILE A 132 13.93 -4.62 -13.75
CA ILE A 132 15.32 -4.22 -13.99
C ILE A 132 16.22 -4.56 -12.79
N ALA A 133 15.71 -4.46 -11.57
CA ALA A 133 16.46 -4.61 -10.33
C ALA A 133 16.59 -6.08 -9.86
N ILE A 134 15.62 -6.95 -10.13
CA ILE A 134 15.57 -8.37 -9.70
C ILE A 134 16.84 -9.16 -10.04
N PRO A 135 17.48 -9.02 -11.23
CA PRO A 135 18.72 -9.75 -11.53
C PRO A 135 19.85 -9.48 -10.52
N TYR A 136 19.86 -8.29 -9.90
CA TYR A 136 20.89 -7.82 -8.99
C TYR A 136 20.55 -8.01 -7.51
N ALA A 137 19.33 -8.43 -7.21
CA ALA A 137 18.89 -8.71 -5.84
C ALA A 137 19.39 -10.07 -5.35
N LYS A 138 19.65 -10.16 -4.04
CA LYS A 138 19.90 -11.41 -3.32
C LYS A 138 18.58 -12.13 -3.03
N LYS A 139 17.56 -11.38 -2.60
CA LYS A 139 16.21 -11.87 -2.30
C LYS A 139 15.16 -10.92 -2.85
N VAL A 140 14.00 -11.48 -3.17
CA VAL A 140 12.83 -10.73 -3.66
C VAL A 140 11.62 -11.15 -2.83
N CYS A 141 11.20 -10.26 -1.96
CA CYS A 141 9.97 -10.42 -1.18
C CYS A 141 8.75 -10.21 -2.09
N ALA A 142 7.79 -11.09 -2.00
CA ALA A 142 6.54 -11.01 -2.74
C ALA A 142 5.35 -10.84 -1.79
N ASN A 143 4.38 -10.06 -2.24
CA ASN A 143 3.15 -9.83 -1.51
C ASN A 143 2.10 -10.92 -1.76
N PHE A 144 2.03 -11.43 -2.99
CA PHE A 144 1.05 -12.43 -3.40
C PHE A 144 1.72 -13.78 -3.70
N PRO A 145 1.07 -14.91 -3.36
CA PRO A 145 1.58 -16.25 -3.71
C PRO A 145 1.80 -16.40 -5.22
N GLU A 146 0.92 -15.83 -6.02
CA GLU A 146 0.96 -15.91 -7.48
C GLU A 146 2.13 -15.14 -8.08
N THR A 147 2.70 -14.17 -7.36
CA THR A 147 3.89 -13.42 -7.81
C THR A 147 5.11 -14.32 -7.89
N ILE A 148 5.18 -15.36 -7.06
CA ILE A 148 6.35 -16.27 -6.98
C ILE A 148 6.70 -16.87 -8.35
N LYS A 149 5.71 -17.21 -9.18
CA LYS A 149 5.93 -17.77 -10.52
C LYS A 149 6.65 -16.83 -11.50
N TYR A 150 6.65 -15.52 -11.23
CA TYR A 150 7.32 -14.51 -12.05
C TYR A 150 8.73 -14.16 -11.56
N LEU A 151 9.19 -14.79 -10.47
CA LEU A 151 10.46 -14.50 -9.81
C LEU A 151 11.41 -15.70 -9.95
N PRO A 152 12.74 -15.46 -9.93
CA PRO A 152 13.70 -16.54 -9.81
C PRO A 152 13.48 -17.33 -8.51
N ALA A 153 13.29 -18.65 -8.60
CA ALA A 153 12.88 -19.50 -7.47
C ALA A 153 13.83 -19.38 -6.26
N GLU A 154 15.14 -19.27 -6.51
CA GLU A 154 16.18 -19.17 -5.48
C GLU A 154 16.19 -17.82 -4.74
N LYS A 155 15.51 -16.80 -5.28
CA LYS A 155 15.43 -15.46 -4.71
C LYS A 155 14.07 -15.15 -4.09
N ALA A 156 13.02 -15.82 -4.57
CA ALA A 156 11.63 -15.52 -4.21
C ALA A 156 11.31 -15.91 -2.77
N VAL A 157 10.70 -15.00 -2.01
CA VAL A 157 10.23 -15.23 -0.65
C VAL A 157 8.85 -14.60 -0.51
N LEU A 158 7.86 -15.38 -0.13
CA LEU A 158 6.51 -14.87 0.17
C LEU A 158 6.51 -14.28 1.59
N THR A 159 6.42 -12.96 1.69
CA THR A 159 6.48 -12.24 2.98
C THR A 159 5.20 -11.47 3.32
N GLY A 160 4.39 -11.16 2.33
CA GLY A 160 3.36 -10.13 2.50
C GLY A 160 3.95 -8.71 2.55
N THR A 161 3.11 -7.73 2.78
CA THR A 161 3.49 -6.31 2.87
C THR A 161 3.62 -5.87 4.33
N PRO A 162 4.70 -5.17 4.74
CA PRO A 162 4.82 -4.57 6.06
C PRO A 162 3.70 -3.56 6.32
N ILE A 163 2.97 -3.74 7.40
CA ILE A 163 1.85 -2.89 7.81
C ILE A 163 2.26 -2.10 9.05
N ARG A 164 2.00 -0.80 9.04
CA ARG A 164 2.32 0.11 10.15
C ARG A 164 1.59 -0.31 11.43
N LYS A 165 2.34 -0.38 12.54
CA LYS A 165 1.78 -0.81 13.85
C LYS A 165 0.69 0.14 14.37
N GLU A 166 0.73 1.41 13.99
CA GLU A 166 -0.25 2.42 14.37
C GLU A 166 -1.67 2.07 13.89
N LEU A 167 -1.81 1.35 12.76
CA LEU A 167 -3.12 0.92 12.28
C LEU A 167 -3.83 -0.05 13.23
N PHE A 168 -3.08 -0.80 14.03
CA PHE A 168 -3.63 -1.73 15.02
C PHE A 168 -4.00 -1.05 16.35
N ALA A 169 -3.61 0.22 16.55
CA ALA A 169 -3.90 0.99 17.75
C ALA A 169 -5.28 1.70 17.70
N GLY A 170 -6.08 1.41 16.67
CA GLY A 170 -7.41 1.99 16.51
C GLY A 170 -8.37 1.59 17.64
N ASN A 171 -9.25 2.52 17.98
CA ASN A 171 -10.28 2.33 19.00
C ASN A 171 -11.68 2.58 18.39
N ASN A 172 -12.55 1.59 18.50
CA ASN A 172 -13.91 1.64 17.96
C ASN A 172 -14.71 2.84 18.54
N ILE A 173 -14.69 3.02 19.87
CA ILE A 173 -15.45 4.09 20.54
C ILE A 173 -14.98 5.46 20.04
N ARG A 174 -13.67 5.71 19.99
CA ARG A 174 -13.13 6.97 19.46
C ARG A 174 -13.54 7.19 18.01
N GLY A 175 -13.55 6.13 17.19
CA GLY A 175 -13.98 6.24 15.79
C GLY A 175 -15.47 6.58 15.65
N LEU A 176 -16.32 5.97 16.46
CA LEU A 176 -17.75 6.28 16.51
C LEU A 176 -17.99 7.71 16.99
N ASP A 177 -17.35 8.12 18.09
CA ASP A 177 -17.48 9.48 18.68
C ASP A 177 -17.01 10.54 17.68
N PHE A 178 -15.89 10.31 17.00
CA PHE A 178 -15.37 11.22 15.98
C PHE A 178 -16.34 11.43 14.81
N CYS A 179 -17.11 10.38 14.46
CA CYS A 179 -18.12 10.44 13.41
C CYS A 179 -19.50 10.91 13.91
N GLY A 180 -19.71 11.04 15.21
CA GLY A 180 -21.03 11.29 15.80
C GLY A 180 -21.99 10.11 15.62
N PHE A 181 -21.47 8.89 15.59
CA PHE A 181 -22.21 7.66 15.36
C PHE A 181 -22.59 6.94 16.64
N SER A 182 -23.68 6.17 16.59
CA SER A 182 -24.11 5.33 17.70
C SER A 182 -23.58 3.90 17.53
N ALA A 183 -23.43 3.18 18.65
CA ALA A 183 -23.05 1.77 18.65
C ALA A 183 -24.17 0.80 18.20
N ASN A 184 -25.37 1.31 17.93
CA ASN A 184 -26.56 0.49 17.66
C ASN A 184 -26.71 0.07 16.21
N LYS A 185 -25.92 0.66 15.30
CA LYS A 185 -25.93 0.32 13.87
C LYS A 185 -24.53 -0.03 13.39
N ALA A 186 -24.44 -1.02 12.54
CA ALA A 186 -23.19 -1.38 11.90
C ALA A 186 -22.67 -0.24 10.98
N VAL A 187 -21.34 -0.14 10.90
CA VAL A 187 -20.64 0.94 10.17
C VAL A 187 -20.01 0.40 8.90
N ILE A 188 -20.30 1.05 7.79
CA ILE A 188 -19.64 0.82 6.49
C ILE A 188 -18.63 1.95 6.27
N LEU A 189 -17.37 1.60 6.08
CA LEU A 189 -16.30 2.53 5.69
C LEU A 189 -16.05 2.41 4.18
N VAL A 190 -16.15 3.53 3.46
CA VAL A 190 -15.89 3.59 2.01
C VAL A 190 -14.60 4.34 1.74
N ILE A 191 -13.66 3.70 0.98
CA ILE A 191 -12.35 4.29 0.66
C ILE A 191 -12.07 4.19 -0.85
N GLY A 192 -12.15 5.30 -1.55
CA GLY A 192 -11.86 5.40 -2.99
C GLY A 192 -10.37 5.54 -3.35
N GLY A 193 -9.46 5.51 -2.35
CA GLY A 193 -8.05 5.86 -2.50
C GLY A 193 -7.77 7.33 -2.24
N SER A 194 -6.48 7.75 -2.27
CA SER A 194 -6.05 9.11 -1.90
C SER A 194 -6.62 10.23 -2.80
N SER A 195 -6.87 9.93 -4.07
CA SER A 195 -7.50 10.86 -5.02
C SER A 195 -9.03 10.73 -5.04
N GLY A 196 -9.57 9.74 -4.34
CA GLY A 196 -10.98 9.37 -4.42
C GLY A 196 -11.33 8.63 -5.72
N SER A 197 -12.61 8.27 -5.84
CA SER A 197 -13.17 7.63 -7.04
C SER A 197 -14.53 8.25 -7.33
N LYS A 198 -14.63 9.03 -8.41
CA LYS A 198 -15.88 9.68 -8.78
C LYS A 198 -17.03 8.68 -8.92
N ALA A 199 -16.82 7.58 -9.66
CA ALA A 199 -17.83 6.55 -9.87
C ALA A 199 -18.31 5.92 -8.53
N MET A 200 -17.37 5.56 -7.64
CA MET A 200 -17.69 5.00 -6.33
C MET A 200 -18.43 6.04 -5.46
N ASN A 201 -17.96 7.30 -5.46
CA ASN A 201 -18.60 8.37 -4.68
C ASN A 201 -20.04 8.59 -5.13
N GLU A 202 -20.31 8.65 -6.45
CA GLU A 202 -21.64 8.84 -7.00
C GLU A 202 -22.55 7.65 -6.67
N LEU A 203 -22.05 6.42 -6.82
CA LEU A 203 -22.80 5.22 -6.49
C LEU A 203 -23.21 5.18 -5.01
N ILE A 204 -22.26 5.37 -4.09
CA ILE A 204 -22.54 5.35 -2.66
C ILE A 204 -23.50 6.47 -2.25
N ARG A 205 -23.34 7.68 -2.76
CA ARG A 205 -24.23 8.80 -2.48
C ARG A 205 -25.64 8.55 -2.97
N GLY A 206 -25.81 7.97 -4.14
CA GLY A 206 -27.12 7.56 -4.67
C GLY A 206 -27.81 6.50 -3.82
N MET A 207 -27.04 5.69 -3.08
CA MET A 207 -27.54 4.60 -2.24
C MET A 207 -27.81 5.04 -0.78
N LEU A 208 -27.39 6.22 -0.34
CA LEU A 208 -27.53 6.65 1.05
C LEU A 208 -28.95 6.50 1.61
N PRO A 209 -30.05 6.86 0.88
CA PRO A 209 -31.40 6.67 1.41
C PRO A 209 -31.75 5.22 1.78
N THR A 210 -31.13 4.26 1.12
CA THR A 210 -31.28 2.82 1.43
C THR A 210 -30.31 2.38 2.52
N LEU A 211 -29.03 2.71 2.39
CA LEU A 211 -28.00 2.28 3.33
C LEU A 211 -28.25 2.81 4.75
N LEU A 212 -28.65 4.05 4.90
CA LEU A 212 -28.84 4.68 6.21
C LEU A 212 -30.06 4.15 6.99
N ARG A 213 -30.89 3.29 6.40
CA ARG A 213 -31.94 2.58 7.15
C ARG A 213 -31.33 1.56 8.12
N GLU A 214 -30.27 0.86 7.70
CA GLU A 214 -29.66 -0.26 8.44
C GLU A 214 -28.23 0.02 8.91
N TYR A 215 -27.52 0.90 8.23
CA TYR A 215 -26.07 1.17 8.47
C TYR A 215 -25.80 2.63 8.78
N GLN A 216 -24.61 2.89 9.28
CA GLN A 216 -23.97 4.20 9.30
C GLN A 216 -22.80 4.16 8.30
N VAL A 217 -22.51 5.27 7.62
CA VAL A 217 -21.55 5.30 6.53
C VAL A 217 -20.49 6.37 6.75
N ILE A 218 -19.23 5.93 6.82
CA ILE A 218 -18.04 6.79 6.79
C ILE A 218 -17.51 6.79 5.36
N HIS A 219 -17.35 7.95 4.74
CA HIS A 219 -16.94 8.05 3.35
C HIS A 219 -15.67 8.89 3.17
N LEU A 220 -14.53 8.23 2.90
CA LEU A 220 -13.30 8.88 2.49
C LEU A 220 -13.33 9.10 0.97
N CYS A 221 -13.89 10.22 0.56
CA CYS A 221 -14.23 10.49 -0.84
C CYS A 221 -13.07 11.03 -1.71
N GLY A 222 -11.92 11.35 -1.09
CA GLY A 222 -10.75 11.92 -1.77
C GLY A 222 -10.77 13.44 -1.86
N LYS A 223 -9.60 14.02 -2.08
CA LYS A 223 -9.41 15.48 -2.08
C LYS A 223 -10.28 16.17 -3.15
N GLY A 224 -10.99 17.22 -2.74
CA GLY A 224 -11.87 18.02 -3.61
C GLY A 224 -13.19 17.35 -3.98
N ASN A 225 -13.56 16.24 -3.32
CA ASN A 225 -14.76 15.47 -3.65
C ASN A 225 -15.82 15.49 -2.54
N LEU A 226 -15.77 16.44 -1.60
CA LEU A 226 -16.87 16.64 -0.64
C LEU A 226 -18.15 17.10 -1.37
N ASP A 227 -19.28 16.62 -0.90
CA ASP A 227 -20.60 17.12 -1.33
C ASP A 227 -21.26 17.85 -0.15
N GLU A 228 -21.21 19.18 -0.18
CA GLU A 228 -21.71 20.03 0.90
C GLU A 228 -23.21 19.82 1.20
N LYS A 229 -23.99 19.36 0.21
CA LYS A 229 -25.43 19.09 0.38
C LYS A 229 -25.71 17.92 1.31
N LEU A 230 -24.71 17.07 1.54
CA LEU A 230 -24.82 15.89 2.41
C LEU A 230 -24.27 16.14 3.82
N ASN A 231 -23.79 17.35 4.10
CA ASN A 231 -23.30 17.71 5.44
C ASN A 231 -24.46 17.70 6.44
N GLY A 232 -24.23 17.05 7.59
CA GLY A 232 -25.24 16.93 8.66
C GLY A 232 -26.29 15.86 8.42
N LEU A 233 -26.18 15.05 7.36
CA LEU A 233 -27.07 13.92 7.14
C LEU A 233 -26.84 12.85 8.24
N ALA A 234 -27.88 12.55 8.99
CA ALA A 234 -27.81 11.61 10.11
C ALA A 234 -27.32 10.23 9.67
N GLY A 235 -26.29 9.70 10.32
CA GLY A 235 -25.68 8.41 10.00
C GLY A 235 -24.70 8.43 8.82
N TYR A 236 -24.43 9.60 8.24
CA TYR A 236 -23.44 9.75 7.16
C TYR A 236 -22.42 10.82 7.49
N VAL A 237 -21.14 10.50 7.33
CA VAL A 237 -20.05 11.45 7.44
C VAL A 237 -19.08 11.27 6.28
N GLN A 238 -18.57 12.37 5.75
CA GLN A 238 -17.60 12.35 4.65
C GLN A 238 -16.36 13.15 4.99
N PHE A 239 -15.21 12.64 4.54
CA PHE A 239 -13.92 13.32 4.67
C PHE A 239 -13.17 13.23 3.33
N GLU A 240 -12.38 14.25 3.01
CA GLU A 240 -11.47 14.15 1.87
C GLU A 240 -10.44 13.04 2.07
N TYR A 241 -9.84 13.01 3.25
CA TYR A 241 -8.95 11.96 3.75
C TYR A 241 -8.88 12.08 5.28
N SER A 242 -8.44 11.01 5.94
CA SER A 242 -8.08 11.03 7.35
C SER A 242 -6.67 10.50 7.52
N LYS A 243 -5.85 11.15 8.35
CA LYS A 243 -4.50 10.72 8.67
C LYS A 243 -4.41 10.22 10.10
N ASN A 244 -4.83 11.03 11.04
CA ASN A 244 -4.68 10.75 12.47
C ASN A 244 -5.76 9.81 13.00
N GLU A 245 -6.97 9.92 12.47
CA GLU A 245 -8.14 9.15 12.90
C GLU A 245 -8.36 7.88 12.10
N LEU A 246 -7.57 7.64 11.04
CA LEU A 246 -7.78 6.52 10.10
C LEU A 246 -7.82 5.16 10.80
N ASN A 247 -6.97 4.95 11.80
CA ASN A 247 -6.95 3.73 12.60
C ASN A 247 -8.24 3.53 13.42
N ASP A 248 -8.79 4.62 13.99
CA ASP A 248 -10.03 4.59 14.74
C ASP A 248 -11.24 4.40 13.79
N LEU A 249 -11.21 5.00 12.59
CA LEU A 249 -12.22 4.75 11.56
C LEU A 249 -12.21 3.29 11.09
N PHE A 250 -11.03 2.69 10.89
CA PHE A 250 -10.95 1.26 10.63
C PHE A 250 -11.47 0.43 11.79
N ALA A 251 -11.14 0.80 13.04
CA ALA A 251 -11.62 0.08 14.21
C ALA A 251 -13.16 0.13 14.30
N ALA A 252 -13.78 1.28 14.00
CA ALA A 252 -15.23 1.47 14.00
C ALA A 252 -15.95 0.71 12.87
N ALA A 253 -15.28 0.45 11.75
CA ALA A 253 -15.90 -0.19 10.59
C ALA A 253 -16.16 -1.68 10.80
N ASP A 254 -17.40 -2.11 10.50
CA ASP A 254 -17.80 -3.53 10.42
C ASP A 254 -17.56 -4.11 9.02
N LEU A 255 -17.66 -3.26 7.98
CA LEU A 255 -17.44 -3.59 6.58
C LEU A 255 -16.66 -2.45 5.93
N VAL A 256 -15.73 -2.79 5.04
CA VAL A 256 -15.00 -1.80 4.23
C VAL A 256 -15.29 -2.01 2.76
N ILE A 257 -15.68 -0.96 2.04
CA ILE A 257 -15.77 -0.92 0.58
C ILE A 257 -14.56 -0.15 0.07
N SER A 258 -13.71 -0.80 -0.74
CA SER A 258 -12.42 -0.23 -1.12
C SER A 258 -12.03 -0.51 -2.57
N ARG A 259 -11.10 0.30 -3.08
CA ARG A 259 -10.29 -0.06 -4.25
C ARG A 259 -9.30 -1.19 -3.89
N ALA A 260 -8.84 -1.94 -4.91
CA ALA A 260 -7.95 -3.08 -4.72
C ALA A 260 -6.45 -2.72 -4.93
N GLY A 261 -6.01 -1.57 -4.42
CA GLY A 261 -4.59 -1.25 -4.37
C GLY A 261 -3.84 -2.19 -3.42
N ALA A 262 -2.67 -2.71 -3.82
CA ALA A 262 -1.95 -3.77 -3.09
C ALA A 262 -1.76 -3.47 -1.59
N ASN A 263 -1.36 -2.23 -1.22
CA ASN A 263 -1.19 -1.89 0.19
C ASN A 263 -2.53 -1.83 0.94
N ALA A 264 -3.56 -1.23 0.32
CA ALA A 264 -4.86 -1.08 0.97
C ALA A 264 -5.47 -2.45 1.32
N ILE A 265 -5.46 -3.40 0.37
CA ILE A 265 -6.01 -4.74 0.63
C ILE A 265 -5.19 -5.51 1.66
N CYS A 266 -3.87 -5.30 1.74
CA CYS A 266 -3.03 -5.89 2.77
C CYS A 266 -3.27 -5.26 4.15
N GLU A 267 -3.58 -3.96 4.22
CA GLU A 267 -4.03 -3.32 5.45
C GLU A 267 -5.36 -3.92 5.92
N LEU A 268 -6.32 -4.15 5.01
CA LEU A 268 -7.61 -4.81 5.33
C LEU A 268 -7.41 -6.24 5.83
N LEU A 269 -6.52 -7.02 5.18
CA LEU A 269 -6.15 -8.37 5.62
C LEU A 269 -5.56 -8.35 7.03
N ALA A 270 -4.59 -7.49 7.29
CA ALA A 270 -3.92 -7.39 8.58
C ALA A 270 -4.87 -6.95 9.69
N LEU A 271 -5.77 -6.02 9.40
CA LEU A 271 -6.83 -5.57 10.31
C LEU A 271 -8.01 -6.53 10.40
N ARG A 272 -8.03 -7.60 9.58
CA ARG A 272 -9.12 -8.60 9.50
C ARG A 272 -10.48 -7.95 9.23
N LYS A 273 -10.52 -6.94 8.36
CA LYS A 273 -11.74 -6.21 8.04
C LYS A 273 -12.49 -6.92 6.90
N PRO A 274 -13.71 -7.42 7.13
CA PRO A 274 -14.58 -7.86 6.05
C PRO A 274 -14.70 -6.78 5.00
N ASN A 275 -14.54 -7.14 3.73
CA ASN A 275 -14.45 -6.11 2.72
C ASN A 275 -15.01 -6.50 1.36
N ILE A 276 -15.44 -5.47 0.62
CA ILE A 276 -15.85 -5.54 -0.78
C ILE A 276 -14.84 -4.73 -1.57
N LEU A 277 -14.19 -5.37 -2.54
CA LEU A 277 -13.22 -4.72 -3.42
C LEU A 277 -13.88 -4.37 -4.76
N ILE A 278 -13.70 -3.12 -5.16
CA ILE A 278 -14.11 -2.61 -6.47
C ILE A 278 -12.84 -2.14 -7.18
N PRO A 279 -12.13 -3.02 -7.92
CA PRO A 279 -10.89 -2.67 -8.59
C PRO A 279 -11.11 -1.62 -9.68
N LEU A 280 -10.08 -0.83 -9.97
CA LEU A 280 -10.07 0.07 -11.13
C LEU A 280 -10.18 -0.76 -12.42
N PRO A 281 -11.04 -0.34 -13.38
CA PRO A 281 -11.21 -1.06 -14.63
C PRO A 281 -9.95 -1.01 -15.50
N GLN A 282 -9.85 -1.95 -16.44
CA GLN A 282 -8.83 -1.91 -17.50
C GLN A 282 -8.92 -0.59 -18.26
N GLY A 283 -7.76 0.03 -18.51
CA GLY A 283 -7.69 1.35 -19.16
C GLY A 283 -7.47 2.51 -18.18
N SER A 284 -8.00 2.44 -16.96
CA SER A 284 -7.69 3.40 -15.89
C SER A 284 -6.45 3.02 -15.08
N SER A 285 -6.03 1.76 -15.18
CA SER A 285 -4.82 1.20 -14.52
C SER A 285 -4.15 0.17 -15.42
N ARG A 286 -3.05 -0.44 -14.94
CA ARG A 286 -2.38 -1.56 -15.62
C ARG A 286 -3.12 -2.89 -15.50
N GLY A 287 -4.31 -2.90 -14.89
CA GLY A 287 -5.02 -4.13 -14.50
C GLY A 287 -4.50 -4.75 -13.19
N ASP A 288 -3.46 -4.18 -12.57
CA ASP A 288 -2.89 -4.72 -11.33
C ASP A 288 -3.93 -4.87 -10.23
N GLN A 289 -4.88 -3.89 -10.11
CA GLN A 289 -5.93 -3.96 -9.09
C GLN A 289 -6.93 -5.11 -9.33
N ILE A 290 -7.23 -5.44 -10.58
CA ILE A 290 -8.09 -6.57 -10.92
C ILE A 290 -7.43 -7.87 -10.44
N LEU A 291 -6.18 -8.08 -10.81
CA LEU A 291 -5.43 -9.26 -10.38
C LEU A 291 -5.28 -9.35 -8.86
N ASN A 292 -5.02 -8.22 -8.20
CA ASN A 292 -4.93 -8.16 -6.74
C ASN A 292 -6.26 -8.56 -6.08
N ALA A 293 -7.39 -8.05 -6.60
CA ALA A 293 -8.72 -8.38 -6.10
C ALA A 293 -9.05 -9.87 -6.30
N GLU A 294 -8.79 -10.41 -7.49
CA GLU A 294 -8.99 -11.83 -7.82
C GLU A 294 -8.20 -12.74 -6.88
N SER A 295 -6.94 -12.41 -6.57
CA SER A 295 -6.14 -13.18 -5.62
C SER A 295 -6.74 -13.17 -4.21
N PHE A 296 -7.26 -12.04 -3.76
CA PHE A 296 -7.89 -11.94 -2.43
C PHE A 296 -9.24 -12.65 -2.37
N GLU A 297 -10.00 -12.64 -3.46
CA GLU A 297 -11.25 -13.39 -3.58
C GLU A 297 -10.98 -14.90 -3.55
N HIS A 298 -10.04 -15.40 -4.35
CA HIS A 298 -9.65 -16.81 -4.36
C HIS A 298 -9.16 -17.31 -2.99
N GLN A 299 -8.52 -16.44 -2.21
CA GLN A 299 -8.07 -16.75 -0.85
C GLN A 299 -9.21 -16.62 0.20
N GLY A 300 -10.40 -16.17 -0.20
CA GLY A 300 -11.54 -15.97 0.69
C GLY A 300 -11.40 -14.77 1.63
N PHE A 301 -10.58 -13.79 1.29
CA PHE A 301 -10.37 -12.58 2.10
C PHE A 301 -11.34 -11.45 1.76
N SER A 302 -11.88 -11.43 0.53
CA SER A 302 -12.67 -10.33 0.00
C SER A 302 -13.82 -10.83 -0.86
N TYR A 303 -14.86 -10.01 -0.95
CA TYR A 303 -15.87 -10.10 -2.01
C TYR A 303 -15.50 -9.11 -3.12
N VAL A 304 -15.57 -9.50 -4.39
CA VAL A 304 -15.11 -8.65 -5.50
C VAL A 304 -16.29 -8.28 -6.42
N LEU A 305 -16.35 -7.01 -6.80
CA LEU A 305 -17.32 -6.47 -7.74
C LEU A 305 -16.59 -5.75 -8.88
N ASN A 306 -17.05 -5.96 -10.11
CA ASN A 306 -16.49 -5.29 -11.28
C ASN A 306 -17.17 -3.93 -11.50
N GLU A 307 -16.41 -2.83 -11.46
CA GLU A 307 -16.92 -1.47 -11.62
C GLU A 307 -17.69 -1.29 -12.95
N GLY A 308 -17.26 -1.93 -14.04
CA GLY A 308 -17.85 -1.75 -15.37
C GLY A 308 -19.30 -2.27 -15.52
N SER A 309 -19.71 -3.20 -14.64
CA SER A 309 -21.05 -3.78 -14.63
C SER A 309 -21.80 -3.56 -13.31
N LEU A 310 -21.26 -2.73 -12.43
CA LEU A 310 -21.74 -2.57 -11.06
C LEU A 310 -23.07 -1.81 -11.00
N SER A 311 -24.10 -2.45 -10.51
CA SER A 311 -25.40 -1.85 -10.20
C SER A 311 -25.57 -1.62 -8.68
N VAL A 312 -26.55 -0.80 -8.33
CA VAL A 312 -26.97 -0.59 -6.93
C VAL A 312 -27.41 -1.93 -6.30
N ALA A 313 -28.13 -2.76 -7.05
CA ALA A 313 -28.59 -4.07 -6.57
C ALA A 313 -27.42 -5.01 -6.26
N ASP A 314 -26.40 -5.06 -7.12
CA ASP A 314 -25.21 -5.89 -6.90
C ASP A 314 -24.46 -5.48 -5.63
N LEU A 315 -24.30 -4.18 -5.39
CA LEU A 315 -23.60 -3.70 -4.20
C LEU A 315 -24.42 -3.96 -2.92
N LEU A 316 -25.75 -3.78 -2.94
CA LEU A 316 -26.60 -4.12 -1.80
C LEU A 316 -26.54 -5.61 -1.49
N GLN A 317 -26.60 -6.48 -2.52
CA GLN A 317 -26.45 -7.92 -2.36
C GLN A 317 -25.07 -8.29 -1.76
N ALA A 318 -23.99 -7.68 -2.25
CA ALA A 318 -22.67 -7.91 -1.74
C ALA A 318 -22.53 -7.48 -0.27
N ILE A 319 -23.08 -6.30 0.11
CA ILE A 319 -23.10 -5.82 1.50
C ILE A 319 -23.83 -6.87 2.38
N SER A 320 -25.04 -7.30 2.00
CA SER A 320 -25.78 -8.31 2.74
C SER A 320 -25.00 -9.62 2.90
N THR A 321 -24.37 -10.10 1.80
CA THR A 321 -23.59 -11.35 1.78
C THR A 321 -22.38 -11.26 2.72
N VAL A 322 -21.61 -10.19 2.63
CA VAL A 322 -20.39 -10.02 3.47
C VAL A 322 -20.76 -9.82 4.93
N MET A 323 -21.81 -9.03 5.22
CA MET A 323 -22.27 -8.79 6.59
C MET A 323 -22.78 -10.07 7.26
N SER A 324 -23.56 -10.89 6.56
CA SER A 324 -24.06 -12.17 7.10
C SER A 324 -22.94 -13.20 7.29
N SER A 325 -21.88 -13.15 6.49
CA SER A 325 -20.73 -14.07 6.53
C SER A 325 -19.47 -13.46 7.17
N ARG A 326 -19.58 -12.30 7.84
CA ARG A 326 -18.41 -11.53 8.33
C ARG A 326 -17.45 -12.37 9.18
N GLN A 327 -17.97 -13.24 10.02
CA GLN A 327 -17.13 -14.09 10.88
C GLN A 327 -16.29 -15.10 10.11
N SER A 328 -16.80 -15.58 8.96
CA SER A 328 -16.05 -16.46 8.05
C SER A 328 -14.87 -15.72 7.43
N TYR A 329 -15.07 -14.48 6.93
CA TYR A 329 -14.00 -13.64 6.40
C TYR A 329 -12.93 -13.38 7.46
N ILE A 330 -13.31 -12.99 8.68
CA ILE A 330 -12.38 -12.74 9.79
C ILE A 330 -11.57 -14.00 10.12
N SER A 331 -12.24 -15.17 10.22
CA SER A 331 -11.58 -16.44 10.49
C SER A 331 -10.57 -16.81 9.41
N THR A 332 -10.93 -16.63 8.13
CA THR A 332 -10.04 -16.92 6.99
C THR A 332 -8.83 -15.99 6.99
N MET A 333 -9.03 -14.68 7.16
CA MET A 333 -7.94 -13.70 7.26
C MET A 333 -7.02 -13.95 8.46
N THR A 334 -7.56 -14.41 9.60
CA THR A 334 -6.77 -14.74 10.80
C THR A 334 -5.77 -15.88 10.56
N LYS A 335 -6.13 -16.85 9.71
CA LYS A 335 -5.28 -18.00 9.38
C LYS A 335 -4.20 -17.67 8.34
N SER A 336 -4.21 -16.48 7.77
CA SER A 336 -3.24 -16.08 6.76
C SER A 336 -1.81 -16.02 7.32
N LYS A 337 -0.86 -16.61 6.59
CA LYS A 337 0.57 -16.55 6.89
C LYS A 337 1.21 -15.19 6.58
N LEU A 338 0.47 -14.30 5.92
CA LEU A 338 0.96 -12.97 5.50
C LEU A 338 0.89 -11.92 6.62
N ASN A 339 0.41 -12.29 7.80
CA ASN A 339 0.25 -11.37 8.94
C ASN A 339 1.56 -10.98 9.65
N ASN A 340 2.66 -11.72 9.45
CA ASN A 340 3.96 -11.50 10.12
C ASN A 340 5.02 -10.94 9.18
N SER A 341 4.63 -10.10 8.25
CA SER A 341 5.52 -9.60 7.18
C SER A 341 6.71 -8.77 7.69
N ILE A 342 6.54 -7.99 8.76
CA ILE A 342 7.63 -7.18 9.34
C ILE A 342 8.73 -8.10 9.89
N GLU A 343 8.35 -9.05 10.73
CA GLU A 343 9.29 -10.01 11.35
C GLU A 343 9.99 -10.85 10.27
N ALA A 344 9.25 -11.33 9.28
CA ALA A 344 9.82 -12.11 8.17
C ALA A 344 10.84 -11.31 7.36
N ILE A 345 10.55 -10.05 7.04
CA ILE A 345 11.46 -9.20 6.28
C ILE A 345 12.68 -8.80 7.11
N VAL A 346 12.52 -8.45 8.38
CA VAL A 346 13.64 -8.10 9.26
C VAL A 346 14.56 -9.31 9.46
N GLN A 347 13.99 -10.51 9.65
CA GLN A 347 14.78 -11.73 9.73
C GLN A 347 15.56 -11.99 8.42
N LEU A 348 14.90 -11.83 7.26
CA LEU A 348 15.54 -11.96 5.95
C LEU A 348 16.68 -10.94 5.74
N ILE A 349 16.51 -9.70 6.24
CA ILE A 349 17.55 -8.67 6.22
C ILE A 349 18.76 -9.14 7.03
N LYS A 350 18.56 -9.69 8.23
CA LYS A 350 19.63 -10.21 9.11
C LYS A 350 20.39 -11.36 8.47
N GLU A 351 19.69 -12.30 7.83
CA GLU A 351 20.28 -13.46 7.15
C GLU A 351 21.04 -13.08 5.86
N THR A 352 20.63 -12.01 5.19
CA THR A 352 21.19 -11.61 3.89
C THR A 352 22.46 -10.77 4.04
N GLN A 353 22.71 -10.18 5.18
CA GLN A 353 23.91 -9.38 5.46
C GLN A 353 25.19 -10.21 5.55
N GLY A 354 25.10 -11.51 5.82
CA GLY A 354 26.23 -12.42 6.01
C GLY A 354 26.76 -12.40 7.42
#